data_46583f0450e2ae8d6106aabcc6b7f960
#
_entry.id   46583f0450e2ae8d6106aabcc6b7f960
#
_cell.length_a   1.000
_cell.length_b   1.000
_cell.length_c   1.000
_cell.angle_alpha   90.00
_cell.angle_beta   90.00
_cell.angle_gamma   90.00
#
_symmetry.space_group_name_H-M   'P 1'
#
loop_
_entity.id
_entity.type
_entity.pdbx_description
1 polymer ?
#
loop_
_entity_poly.entity_id
_entity_poly.type
_entity_poly.pdbx_seq_one_letter_code
_entity_poly.pdbx_strand_id
1 'polypeptide(L)'
;MTVTVVGGADAGTAVREDGVPRVTGIGELELESGFRLPDVRIAYETWGTLAPDGSNAVLVEHALTGDTHVASGRARPGAPEVERRAAESGGWWEGLIGPGAAIDTNRWFVVCTNIVGGCYGSTGPATPAPPSVDPEGRPWGSRFPLVTVRDSVHAEAALADALGIEAWRLVIGGSMGGARALEWAVTCPDRVRACAVVAACAQSSAEQLAWGQAQNLAIRQDPHFRGGDYYDGPLPVTGLGLARRIAHITYRSADELHHRFGRSPQADEQVIDTHADGRGRYQVESYLDHQASKLAGRFDANSYLAVNETLMSHDVARGRGTLEEALSVTSCEWLVAAVDSDRLYLPRESDILAAALPGEVRRHTLTSPSGHDGFLIEAPQLGKLLVETVLRER
;
A
#
# COMPACT_ATOMS: atom_id res chain seq x y z
N MET A 1 -16.54 -5.09 11.80
CA MET A 1 -17.10 -4.47 10.58
C MET A 1 -17.92 -5.53 9.85
N THR A 2 -19.19 -5.27 9.60
CA THR A 2 -20.05 -6.19 8.84
C THR A 2 -19.80 -5.87 7.36
N VAL A 3 -19.12 -6.75 6.65
CA VAL A 3 -18.83 -6.58 5.21
C VAL A 3 -19.92 -7.27 4.42
N THR A 4 -20.53 -6.55 3.49
CA THR A 4 -21.56 -7.08 2.60
C THR A 4 -20.89 -7.87 1.46
N VAL A 5 -21.17 -9.17 1.37
CA VAL A 5 -20.75 -10.00 0.23
C VAL A 5 -21.71 -9.72 -0.92
N VAL A 6 -21.23 -9.15 -2.01
CA VAL A 6 -22.04 -8.88 -3.21
C VAL A 6 -21.88 -10.05 -4.17
N GLY A 7 -22.95 -10.85 -4.31
CA GLY A 7 -23.11 -11.79 -5.42
C GLY A 7 -23.84 -11.09 -6.57
N GLY A 8 -23.32 -11.28 -7.80
CA GLY A 8 -23.94 -11.06 -9.10
C GLY A 8 -24.65 -9.70 -9.35
N ALA A 9 -24.20 -8.98 -10.36
CA ALA A 9 -24.74 -7.70 -10.79
C ALA A 9 -26.19 -7.82 -11.29
N ASP A 10 -27.09 -7.09 -10.64
CA ASP A 10 -28.43 -6.77 -11.16
C ASP A 10 -28.35 -5.42 -11.90
N ALA A 11 -28.63 -5.43 -13.20
CA ALA A 11 -28.51 -4.26 -14.10
C ALA A 11 -29.75 -3.34 -13.99
N GLY A 12 -30.03 -2.84 -12.78
CA GLY A 12 -30.99 -1.78 -12.55
C GLY A 12 -30.25 -0.54 -12.06
N THR A 13 -30.63 0.66 -12.45
CA THR A 13 -30.01 1.97 -12.13
C THR A 13 -29.45 2.03 -10.69
N ALA A 14 -28.32 1.36 -10.47
CA ALA A 14 -27.68 1.33 -9.18
C ALA A 14 -27.14 2.74 -8.89
N VAL A 15 -27.52 3.29 -7.76
CA VAL A 15 -26.98 4.56 -7.28
C VAL A 15 -25.48 4.37 -7.09
N ARG A 16 -24.68 5.24 -7.70
CA ARG A 16 -23.23 5.24 -7.59
C ARG A 16 -22.81 5.32 -6.12
N GLU A 17 -21.96 4.40 -5.70
CA GLU A 17 -21.35 4.37 -4.39
C GLU A 17 -19.83 4.48 -4.57
N ASP A 18 -19.23 5.48 -3.92
CA ASP A 18 -17.80 5.73 -3.94
C ASP A 18 -17.22 5.56 -2.54
N GLY A 19 -16.05 4.91 -2.41
CA GLY A 19 -15.37 4.75 -1.12
C GLY A 19 -16.10 3.83 -0.14
N VAL A 20 -16.89 2.90 -0.66
CA VAL A 20 -17.57 1.88 0.15
C VAL A 20 -16.79 0.58 0.10
N PRO A 21 -16.35 0.02 1.27
CA PRO A 21 -15.60 -1.23 1.33
C PRO A 21 -16.38 -2.42 0.77
N ARG A 22 -15.73 -3.19 -0.09
CA ARG A 22 -16.25 -4.40 -0.70
C ARG A 22 -15.24 -5.53 -0.59
N VAL A 23 -15.72 -6.77 -0.65
CA VAL A 23 -14.87 -7.97 -0.67
C VAL A 23 -15.35 -8.93 -1.73
N THR A 24 -14.44 -9.43 -2.55
CA THR A 24 -14.70 -10.45 -3.56
C THR A 24 -13.82 -11.66 -3.32
N GLY A 25 -14.43 -12.87 -3.35
CA GLY A 25 -13.69 -14.12 -3.35
C GLY A 25 -13.13 -14.40 -4.73
N ILE A 26 -11.84 -14.75 -4.80
CA ILE A 26 -11.16 -15.12 -6.04
C ILE A 26 -10.79 -16.61 -6.11
N GLY A 27 -11.19 -17.38 -5.10
CA GLY A 27 -10.90 -18.81 -5.02
C GLY A 27 -9.51 -19.14 -4.50
N GLU A 28 -8.89 -20.18 -5.04
CA GLU A 28 -7.53 -20.60 -4.67
C GLU A 28 -6.50 -19.76 -5.46
N LEU A 29 -5.42 -19.36 -4.79
CA LEU A 29 -4.29 -18.66 -5.37
C LEU A 29 -3.03 -19.52 -5.26
N GLU A 30 -2.41 -19.86 -6.40
CA GLU A 30 -1.10 -20.50 -6.43
C GLU A 30 0.00 -19.43 -6.27
N LEU A 31 0.82 -19.55 -5.21
CA LEU A 31 1.89 -18.63 -4.89
C LEU A 31 3.19 -18.99 -5.61
N GLU A 32 4.12 -18.03 -5.78
CA GLU A 32 5.45 -18.30 -6.34
C GLU A 32 6.20 -19.43 -5.60
N SER A 33 5.93 -19.62 -4.31
CA SER A 33 6.46 -20.72 -3.51
C SER A 33 5.92 -22.12 -3.89
N GLY A 34 4.88 -22.19 -4.74
CA GLY A 34 4.12 -23.39 -5.05
C GLY A 34 3.06 -23.74 -3.99
N PHE A 35 2.92 -22.95 -2.91
CA PHE A 35 1.83 -23.12 -1.96
C PHE A 35 0.52 -22.66 -2.59
N ARG A 36 -0.56 -23.41 -2.38
CA ARG A 36 -1.91 -23.05 -2.81
C ARG A 36 -2.68 -22.46 -1.64
N LEU A 37 -2.87 -21.15 -1.69
CA LEU A 37 -3.62 -20.42 -0.67
C LEU A 37 -5.12 -20.54 -0.97
N PRO A 38 -5.89 -21.26 -0.14
CA PRO A 38 -7.32 -21.50 -0.38
C PRO A 38 -8.17 -20.29 0.01
N ASP A 39 -9.37 -20.19 -0.60
CA ASP A 39 -10.45 -19.25 -0.25
C ASP A 39 -9.98 -17.79 -0.14
N VAL A 40 -9.15 -17.36 -1.09
CA VAL A 40 -8.62 -15.99 -1.11
C VAL A 40 -9.72 -14.99 -1.39
N ARG A 41 -9.75 -13.95 -0.58
CA ARG A 41 -10.67 -12.82 -0.71
C ARG A 41 -9.86 -11.52 -0.80
N ILE A 42 -10.29 -10.62 -1.67
CA ILE A 42 -9.69 -9.30 -1.84
C ILE A 42 -10.67 -8.24 -1.42
N ALA A 43 -10.27 -7.40 -0.47
CA ALA A 43 -10.98 -6.19 -0.11
C ALA A 43 -10.58 -5.06 -1.06
N TYR A 44 -11.56 -4.25 -1.45
CA TYR A 44 -11.34 -3.11 -2.33
C TYR A 44 -12.42 -2.06 -2.14
N GLU A 45 -12.13 -0.86 -2.61
CA GLU A 45 -13.09 0.22 -2.76
C GLU A 45 -13.03 0.75 -4.18
N THR A 46 -14.11 1.41 -4.61
CA THR A 46 -14.22 1.95 -5.98
C THR A 46 -14.76 3.37 -5.95
N TRP A 47 -14.36 4.17 -6.94
CA TRP A 47 -14.87 5.51 -7.22
C TRP A 47 -15.13 5.65 -8.72
N GLY A 48 -16.14 6.38 -9.09
CA GLY A 48 -16.49 6.57 -10.49
C GLY A 48 -17.40 5.48 -11.04
N THR A 49 -17.52 5.45 -12.35
CA THR A 49 -18.36 4.49 -13.10
C THR A 49 -17.52 3.85 -14.18
N LEU A 50 -17.47 2.51 -14.20
CA LEU A 50 -16.78 1.77 -15.25
C LEU A 50 -17.50 2.01 -16.59
N ALA A 51 -16.73 2.40 -17.62
CA ALA A 51 -17.25 2.52 -18.97
C ALA A 51 -17.69 1.15 -19.52
N PRO A 52 -18.68 1.07 -20.41
CA PRO A 52 -19.17 -0.19 -20.96
C PRO A 52 -18.08 -1.05 -21.64
N ASP A 53 -17.04 -0.39 -22.17
CA ASP A 53 -15.88 -1.03 -22.81
C ASP A 53 -14.69 -1.26 -21.84
N GLY A 54 -14.85 -0.93 -20.57
CA GLY A 54 -13.81 -1.08 -19.55
C GLY A 54 -12.61 -0.14 -19.70
N SER A 55 -12.60 0.77 -20.67
CA SER A 55 -11.43 1.54 -21.10
C SER A 55 -10.93 2.59 -20.08
N ASN A 56 -11.73 2.90 -19.05
CA ASN A 56 -11.46 3.96 -18.08
C ASN A 56 -11.05 3.48 -16.68
N ALA A 57 -10.68 2.23 -16.53
CA ALA A 57 -10.31 1.66 -15.23
C ALA A 57 -8.90 2.08 -14.79
N VAL A 58 -8.76 2.53 -13.55
CA VAL A 58 -7.50 2.93 -12.90
C VAL A 58 -7.32 2.10 -11.63
N LEU A 59 -6.17 1.43 -11.49
CA LEU A 59 -5.80 0.71 -10.28
C LEU A 59 -4.85 1.57 -9.44
N VAL A 60 -5.18 1.73 -8.17
CA VAL A 60 -4.37 2.45 -7.19
C VAL A 60 -3.85 1.50 -6.14
N GLU A 61 -2.53 1.48 -5.97
CA GLU A 61 -1.82 0.57 -5.10
C GLU A 61 -1.31 1.29 -3.85
N HIS A 62 -1.78 0.86 -2.67
CA HIS A 62 -1.40 1.47 -1.40
C HIS A 62 0.03 1.10 -0.96
N ALA A 63 0.63 1.94 -0.12
CA ALA A 63 1.92 1.71 0.53
C ALA A 63 1.80 0.67 1.68
N LEU A 64 2.94 0.30 2.31
CA LEU A 64 3.11 -0.81 3.25
C LEU A 64 1.98 -0.97 4.28
N THR A 65 1.56 0.10 4.93
CA THR A 65 0.50 0.10 5.96
C THR A 65 -0.75 0.85 5.54
N GLY A 66 -0.97 1.01 4.23
CA GLY A 66 -2.16 1.60 3.66
C GLY A 66 -3.36 0.65 3.69
N ASP A 67 -4.50 1.19 3.31
CA ASP A 67 -5.77 0.50 3.18
C ASP A 67 -6.42 0.82 1.82
N THR A 68 -7.66 0.41 1.64
CA THR A 68 -8.41 0.63 0.40
C THR A 68 -8.93 2.05 0.22
N HIS A 69 -8.98 2.85 1.32
CA HIS A 69 -9.66 4.15 1.34
C HIS A 69 -8.77 5.28 0.84
N VAL A 70 -8.68 5.43 -0.48
CA VAL A 70 -7.74 6.35 -1.15
C VAL A 70 -8.24 7.79 -1.19
N ALA A 71 -9.54 8.01 -1.23
CA ALA A 71 -10.18 9.32 -1.27
C ALA A 71 -11.55 9.27 -0.61
N SER A 72 -12.07 10.43 -0.21
CA SER A 72 -13.45 10.56 0.22
C SER A 72 -14.42 10.14 -0.90
N GLY A 73 -15.55 9.61 -0.50
CA GLY A 73 -16.54 9.06 -1.41
C GLY A 73 -17.97 9.38 -0.98
N ARG A 74 -18.91 8.56 -1.41
CA ARG A 74 -20.34 8.69 -1.09
C ARG A 74 -20.99 7.31 -1.00
N ALA A 75 -21.55 6.99 0.15
CA ALA A 75 -22.44 5.85 0.28
C ALA A 75 -23.82 6.12 -0.36
N ARG A 76 -24.55 5.04 -0.65
CA ARG A 76 -25.92 5.14 -1.21
C ARG A 76 -26.87 5.89 -0.25
N PRO A 77 -27.92 6.52 -0.77
CA PRO A 77 -29.01 7.08 0.05
C PRO A 77 -29.62 5.99 0.96
N GLY A 78 -29.71 6.30 2.26
CA GLY A 78 -30.24 5.37 3.26
C GLY A 78 -29.24 4.35 3.80
N ALA A 79 -27.97 4.40 3.41
CA ALA A 79 -26.92 3.58 4.02
C ALA A 79 -26.83 3.84 5.54
N PRO A 80 -26.43 2.83 6.35
CA PRO A 80 -26.14 3.00 7.76
C PRO A 80 -25.15 4.14 8.00
N GLU A 81 -25.32 4.88 9.11
CA GLU A 81 -24.48 6.05 9.41
C GLU A 81 -22.99 5.70 9.46
N VAL A 82 -22.63 4.52 9.98
CA VAL A 82 -21.26 4.03 10.03
C VAL A 82 -20.64 3.88 8.64
N GLU A 83 -21.41 3.29 7.71
CA GLU A 83 -20.99 3.10 6.30
C GLU A 83 -20.85 4.46 5.60
N ARG A 84 -21.81 5.36 5.80
CA ARG A 84 -21.76 6.71 5.24
C ARG A 84 -20.55 7.48 5.77
N ARG A 85 -20.29 7.50 7.08
CA ARG A 85 -19.13 8.17 7.67
C ARG A 85 -17.81 7.57 7.19
N ALA A 86 -17.74 6.26 7.01
CA ALA A 86 -16.55 5.61 6.46
C ALA A 86 -16.28 6.08 5.02
N ALA A 87 -17.30 6.09 4.17
CA ALA A 87 -17.18 6.54 2.79
C ALA A 87 -16.85 8.05 2.67
N GLU A 88 -17.43 8.89 3.54
CA GLU A 88 -17.24 10.35 3.53
C GLU A 88 -15.93 10.80 4.22
N SER A 89 -15.21 9.90 4.90
CA SER A 89 -13.92 10.26 5.54
C SER A 89 -12.84 10.57 4.49
N GLY A 90 -11.84 11.39 4.84
CA GLY A 90 -10.73 11.67 3.94
C GLY A 90 -9.84 10.45 3.73
N GLY A 91 -9.47 10.18 2.48
CA GLY A 91 -8.56 9.10 2.11
C GLY A 91 -7.08 9.47 2.21
N TRP A 92 -6.20 8.48 2.04
CA TRP A 92 -4.75 8.70 2.17
C TRP A 92 -4.11 9.41 0.97
N TRP A 93 -4.80 9.52 -0.16
CA TRP A 93 -4.39 10.31 -1.35
C TRP A 93 -5.44 11.36 -1.73
N GLU A 94 -6.09 11.92 -0.72
CA GLU A 94 -7.02 13.03 -0.91
C GLU A 94 -6.37 14.17 -1.71
N GLY A 95 -7.11 14.72 -2.66
CA GLY A 95 -6.61 15.77 -3.55
C GLY A 95 -5.92 15.29 -4.84
N LEU A 96 -5.44 14.04 -4.89
CA LEU A 96 -4.98 13.42 -6.14
C LEU A 96 -6.13 12.73 -6.88
N ILE A 97 -7.06 12.13 -6.13
CA ILE A 97 -8.18 11.33 -6.61
C ILE A 97 -9.48 11.95 -6.12
N GLY A 98 -10.45 12.11 -7.00
CA GLY A 98 -11.75 12.68 -6.66
C GLY A 98 -12.37 13.45 -7.82
N PRO A 99 -13.58 13.98 -7.67
CA PRO A 99 -14.23 14.78 -8.70
C PRO A 99 -13.41 16.04 -9.04
N GLY A 100 -12.96 16.16 -10.30
CA GLY A 100 -12.14 17.28 -10.77
C GLY A 100 -10.67 17.26 -10.36
N ALA A 101 -10.22 16.23 -9.65
CA ALA A 101 -8.80 16.00 -9.31
C ALA A 101 -8.02 15.49 -10.54
N ALA A 102 -6.71 15.30 -10.42
CA ALA A 102 -5.88 14.78 -11.51
C ALA A 102 -6.34 13.39 -12.00
N ILE A 103 -6.74 12.52 -11.06
CA ILE A 103 -7.47 11.28 -11.35
C ILE A 103 -8.96 11.58 -11.08
N ASP A 104 -9.60 12.20 -12.07
CA ASP A 104 -10.98 12.67 -11.97
C ASP A 104 -11.97 11.50 -11.97
N THR A 105 -12.65 11.26 -10.85
CA THR A 105 -13.65 10.20 -10.70
C THR A 105 -14.97 10.44 -11.45
N ASN A 106 -15.15 11.60 -12.08
CA ASN A 106 -16.20 11.80 -13.07
C ASN A 106 -15.87 11.15 -14.42
N ARG A 107 -14.58 10.89 -14.66
CA ARG A 107 -14.05 10.31 -15.91
C ARG A 107 -13.52 8.90 -15.72
N TRP A 108 -12.81 8.66 -14.62
CA TRP A 108 -12.12 7.41 -14.34
C TRP A 108 -12.88 6.56 -13.35
N PHE A 109 -12.89 5.25 -13.59
CA PHE A 109 -13.30 4.27 -12.61
C PHE A 109 -12.07 3.82 -11.83
N VAL A 110 -11.96 4.26 -10.60
CA VAL A 110 -10.81 4.00 -9.73
C VAL A 110 -11.10 2.79 -8.86
N VAL A 111 -10.17 1.88 -8.75
CA VAL A 111 -10.16 0.73 -7.85
C VAL A 111 -8.93 0.82 -6.97
N CYS A 112 -9.09 0.69 -5.65
CA CYS A 112 -7.99 0.51 -4.71
C CYS A 112 -8.19 -0.78 -3.92
N THR A 113 -7.21 -1.68 -4.00
CA THR A 113 -7.25 -3.01 -3.36
C THR A 113 -6.46 -3.01 -2.07
N ASN A 114 -6.86 -3.83 -1.08
CA ASN A 114 -5.97 -4.19 0.02
C ASN A 114 -5.17 -5.44 -0.36
N ILE A 115 -3.85 -5.36 -0.18
CA ILE A 115 -2.93 -6.45 -0.50
C ILE A 115 -3.24 -7.74 0.26
N VAL A 116 -3.02 -8.90 -0.36
CA VAL A 116 -3.02 -10.21 0.33
C VAL A 116 -1.93 -10.21 1.41
N GLY A 117 -2.25 -10.66 2.61
CA GLY A 117 -1.38 -10.53 3.78
C GLY A 117 -1.63 -9.27 4.61
N GLY A 118 -2.39 -8.29 4.10
CA GLY A 118 -2.84 -7.12 4.83
C GLY A 118 -3.92 -7.42 5.88
N CYS A 119 -4.36 -6.38 6.60
CA CYS A 119 -5.35 -6.52 7.68
C CYS A 119 -6.64 -5.69 7.47
N TYR A 120 -6.86 -5.20 6.27
CA TYR A 120 -8.04 -4.36 5.94
C TYR A 120 -9.05 -5.09 5.04
N GLY A 121 -9.26 -6.38 5.31
CA GLY A 121 -10.34 -7.17 4.72
C GLY A 121 -9.93 -8.17 3.65
N SER A 122 -8.75 -8.07 3.05
CA SER A 122 -8.17 -9.13 2.23
C SER A 122 -7.69 -10.29 3.09
N THR A 123 -7.59 -11.49 2.50
CA THR A 123 -7.03 -12.66 3.17
C THR A 123 -5.62 -12.36 3.67
N GLY A 124 -5.42 -12.57 4.97
CA GLY A 124 -4.16 -12.29 5.65
C GLY A 124 -4.07 -13.01 6.99
N PRO A 125 -2.98 -12.84 7.74
CA PRO A 125 -2.74 -13.54 9.00
C PRO A 125 -3.87 -13.41 10.03
N ALA A 126 -4.53 -12.24 10.09
CA ALA A 126 -5.62 -11.98 11.03
C ALA A 126 -6.99 -12.53 10.57
N THR A 127 -7.12 -13.02 9.34
CA THR A 127 -8.38 -13.59 8.85
C THR A 127 -8.54 -15.03 9.30
N PRO A 128 -9.81 -15.50 9.51
CA PRO A 128 -10.06 -16.91 9.80
C PRO A 128 -9.47 -17.81 8.71
N ALA A 129 -8.73 -18.83 9.12
CA ALA A 129 -8.30 -19.87 8.20
C ALA A 129 -9.51 -20.74 7.78
N PRO A 130 -9.55 -21.23 6.52
CA PRO A 130 -10.65 -22.06 6.07
C PRO A 130 -10.66 -23.40 6.79
N PRO A 131 -11.82 -24.12 6.85
CA PRO A 131 -11.95 -25.38 7.58
C PRO A 131 -10.96 -26.47 7.13
N SER A 132 -10.46 -26.39 5.89
CA SER A 132 -9.39 -27.29 5.39
C SER A 132 -8.04 -27.09 6.06
N VAL A 133 -7.81 -25.92 6.67
CA VAL A 133 -6.56 -25.54 7.36
C VAL A 133 -6.78 -25.54 8.89
N ASP A 134 -7.90 -24.98 9.33
CA ASP A 134 -8.29 -24.94 10.74
C ASP A 134 -9.79 -25.19 10.90
N PRO A 135 -10.20 -26.40 11.38
CA PRO A 135 -11.62 -26.72 11.55
C PRO A 135 -12.35 -25.81 12.55
N GLU A 136 -11.63 -25.15 13.45
CA GLU A 136 -12.20 -24.23 14.44
C GLU A 136 -12.31 -22.78 13.91
N GLY A 137 -11.78 -22.51 12.71
CA GLY A 137 -11.82 -21.19 12.08
C GLY A 137 -10.97 -20.15 12.81
N ARG A 138 -9.93 -20.57 13.52
CA ARG A 138 -8.97 -19.65 14.13
C ARG A 138 -8.23 -18.85 13.05
N PRO A 139 -7.72 -17.64 13.34
CA PRO A 139 -6.93 -16.88 12.40
C PRO A 139 -5.76 -17.70 11.84
N TRP A 140 -5.32 -17.36 10.61
CA TRP A 140 -4.13 -17.97 10.02
C TRP A 140 -2.92 -17.88 10.95
N GLY A 141 -2.72 -16.72 11.58
CA GLY A 141 -1.63 -16.48 12.52
C GLY A 141 -0.27 -16.80 11.93
N SER A 142 0.54 -17.55 12.68
CA SER A 142 1.87 -18.00 12.26
C SER A 142 1.88 -18.93 11.03
N ARG A 143 0.72 -19.49 10.65
CA ARG A 143 0.56 -20.42 9.50
C ARG A 143 0.39 -19.71 8.17
N PHE A 144 0.23 -18.38 8.17
CA PHE A 144 0.05 -17.64 6.93
C PHE A 144 1.33 -17.73 6.07
N PRO A 145 1.22 -18.10 4.77
CA PRO A 145 2.38 -18.29 3.92
C PRO A 145 3.07 -16.96 3.56
N LEU A 146 4.32 -17.04 3.11
CA LEU A 146 4.97 -15.93 2.45
C LEU A 146 4.23 -15.64 1.13
N VAL A 147 3.81 -14.41 0.96
CA VAL A 147 3.21 -13.87 -0.27
C VAL A 147 4.19 -12.86 -0.87
N THR A 148 4.42 -12.92 -2.17
CA THR A 148 5.30 -11.98 -2.87
C THR A 148 4.51 -10.84 -3.52
N VAL A 149 5.21 -9.82 -4.02
CA VAL A 149 4.57 -8.75 -4.81
C VAL A 149 3.90 -9.34 -6.06
N ARG A 150 4.52 -10.34 -6.68
CA ARG A 150 3.96 -11.04 -7.86
C ARG A 150 2.69 -11.81 -7.52
N ASP A 151 2.65 -12.49 -6.39
CA ASP A 151 1.43 -13.17 -5.92
C ASP A 151 0.28 -12.17 -5.71
N SER A 152 0.59 -10.99 -5.18
CA SER A 152 -0.40 -9.92 -5.02
C SER A 152 -0.97 -9.47 -6.36
N VAL A 153 -0.13 -9.33 -7.39
CA VAL A 153 -0.57 -9.00 -8.76
C VAL A 153 -1.46 -10.09 -9.34
N HIS A 154 -1.13 -11.37 -9.13
CA HIS A 154 -2.00 -12.48 -9.57
C HIS A 154 -3.37 -12.44 -8.89
N ALA A 155 -3.42 -12.13 -7.59
CA ALA A 155 -4.68 -11.98 -6.86
C ALA A 155 -5.51 -10.81 -7.37
N GLU A 156 -4.87 -9.69 -7.67
CA GLU A 156 -5.52 -8.49 -8.23
C GLU A 156 -5.98 -8.70 -9.67
N ALA A 157 -5.24 -9.49 -10.46
CA ALA A 157 -5.65 -9.87 -11.81
C ALA A 157 -6.94 -10.69 -11.78
N ALA A 158 -7.06 -11.64 -10.83
CA ALA A 158 -8.29 -12.40 -10.63
C ALA A 158 -9.46 -11.50 -10.14
N LEU A 159 -9.18 -10.49 -9.31
CA LEU A 159 -10.19 -9.50 -8.94
C LEU A 159 -10.61 -8.66 -10.16
N ALA A 160 -9.68 -8.22 -11.00
CA ALA A 160 -9.97 -7.46 -12.21
C ALA A 160 -10.89 -8.25 -13.15
N ASP A 161 -10.64 -9.56 -13.31
CA ASP A 161 -11.50 -10.47 -14.09
C ASP A 161 -12.92 -10.54 -13.49
N ALA A 162 -13.03 -10.65 -12.16
CA ALA A 162 -14.32 -10.65 -11.47
C ALA A 162 -15.08 -9.31 -11.59
N LEU A 163 -14.38 -8.20 -11.78
CA LEU A 163 -14.95 -6.87 -12.00
C LEU A 163 -15.22 -6.58 -13.49
N GLY A 164 -14.86 -7.48 -14.42
CA GLY A 164 -14.99 -7.28 -15.85
C GLY A 164 -14.00 -6.26 -16.43
N ILE A 165 -12.84 -6.09 -15.80
CA ILE A 165 -11.78 -5.17 -16.23
C ILE A 165 -10.72 -5.96 -16.99
N GLU A 166 -10.71 -5.86 -18.31
CA GLU A 166 -9.74 -6.53 -19.17
C GLU A 166 -8.35 -5.88 -19.09
N ALA A 167 -8.29 -4.55 -19.02
CA ALA A 167 -7.05 -3.80 -18.93
C ALA A 167 -7.21 -2.51 -18.14
N TRP A 168 -6.16 -2.14 -17.42
CA TRP A 168 -6.07 -0.88 -16.70
C TRP A 168 -5.59 0.25 -17.61
N ARG A 169 -6.30 1.36 -17.63
CA ARG A 169 -5.83 2.60 -18.29
C ARG A 169 -4.57 3.12 -17.58
N LEU A 170 -4.53 2.97 -16.26
CA LEU A 170 -3.39 3.34 -15.42
C LEU A 170 -3.32 2.39 -14.23
N VAL A 171 -2.11 1.90 -13.92
CA VAL A 171 -1.77 1.34 -12.61
C VAL A 171 -0.80 2.30 -11.93
N ILE A 172 -1.13 2.76 -10.74
CA ILE A 172 -0.33 3.75 -10.02
C ILE A 172 -0.14 3.36 -8.56
N GLY A 173 1.07 3.55 -8.07
CA GLY A 173 1.37 3.43 -6.64
C GLY A 173 2.63 4.13 -6.22
N GLY A 174 2.71 4.42 -4.93
CA GLY A 174 3.93 4.94 -4.29
C GLY A 174 4.53 3.92 -3.31
N SER A 175 5.87 3.93 -3.14
CA SER A 175 6.54 3.01 -2.23
C SER A 175 6.26 1.54 -2.59
N MET A 176 5.79 0.73 -1.65
CA MET A 176 5.33 -0.64 -1.92
C MET A 176 4.26 -0.69 -3.03
N GLY A 177 3.37 0.30 -3.10
CA GLY A 177 2.40 0.41 -4.20
C GLY A 177 3.09 0.62 -5.55
N GLY A 178 4.21 1.32 -5.59
CA GLY A 178 5.03 1.47 -6.80
C GLY A 178 5.68 0.15 -7.25
N ALA A 179 6.13 -0.67 -6.30
CA ALA A 179 6.63 -2.02 -6.58
C ALA A 179 5.52 -2.92 -7.16
N ARG A 180 4.29 -2.83 -6.62
CA ARG A 180 3.12 -3.55 -7.15
C ARG A 180 2.75 -3.07 -8.55
N ALA A 181 2.72 -1.76 -8.78
CA ALA A 181 2.44 -1.19 -10.10
C ALA A 181 3.46 -1.64 -11.15
N LEU A 182 4.76 -1.65 -10.79
CA LEU A 182 5.83 -2.14 -11.65
C LEU A 182 5.65 -3.63 -11.97
N GLU A 183 5.38 -4.45 -10.97
CA GLU A 183 5.17 -5.89 -11.15
C GLU A 183 3.93 -6.17 -12.03
N TRP A 184 2.86 -5.35 -11.91
CA TRP A 184 1.70 -5.42 -12.81
C TRP A 184 2.09 -5.24 -14.27
N ALA A 185 2.90 -4.22 -14.58
CA ALA A 185 3.33 -3.93 -15.95
C ALA A 185 4.17 -5.08 -16.54
N VAL A 186 4.94 -5.80 -15.72
CA VAL A 186 5.81 -6.89 -16.16
C VAL A 186 5.09 -8.24 -16.19
N THR A 187 4.21 -8.50 -15.21
CA THR A 187 3.49 -9.78 -15.10
C THR A 187 2.30 -9.84 -16.08
N CYS A 188 1.62 -8.73 -16.31
CA CYS A 188 0.44 -8.63 -17.17
C CYS A 188 0.59 -7.48 -18.19
N PRO A 189 1.61 -7.49 -19.06
CA PRO A 189 1.94 -6.35 -19.93
C PRO A 189 0.80 -5.93 -20.86
N ASP A 190 0.02 -6.86 -21.36
CA ASP A 190 -1.12 -6.58 -22.23
C ASP A 190 -2.31 -5.93 -21.50
N ARG A 191 -2.31 -5.99 -20.18
CA ARG A 191 -3.38 -5.49 -19.32
C ARG A 191 -3.07 -4.10 -18.72
N VAL A 192 -1.93 -3.48 -19.03
CA VAL A 192 -1.52 -2.17 -18.51
C VAL A 192 -1.26 -1.22 -19.66
N ARG A 193 -2.04 -0.13 -19.77
CA ARG A 193 -1.86 0.90 -20.80
C ARG A 193 -0.89 1.98 -20.37
N ALA A 194 -0.88 2.29 -19.06
CA ALA A 194 0.07 3.20 -18.45
C ALA A 194 0.43 2.72 -17.04
N CYS A 195 1.66 2.98 -16.62
CA CYS A 195 2.16 2.65 -15.29
C CYS A 195 2.86 3.86 -14.67
N ALA A 196 2.50 4.18 -13.43
CA ALA A 196 3.12 5.24 -12.65
C ALA A 196 3.78 4.67 -11.39
N VAL A 197 5.11 4.69 -11.35
CA VAL A 197 5.93 4.22 -10.24
C VAL A 197 6.50 5.42 -9.51
N VAL A 198 6.09 5.61 -8.25
CA VAL A 198 6.44 6.81 -7.47
C VAL A 198 7.19 6.40 -6.21
N ALA A 199 8.36 7.01 -5.97
CA ALA A 199 9.19 6.76 -4.79
C ALA A 199 9.35 5.24 -4.50
N ALA A 200 9.76 4.48 -5.52
CA ALA A 200 9.94 3.03 -5.46
C ALA A 200 11.16 2.59 -6.29
N CYS A 201 11.49 1.31 -6.20
CA CYS A 201 12.65 0.71 -6.86
C CYS A 201 12.23 -0.54 -7.67
N ALA A 202 13.14 -1.01 -8.53
CA ALA A 202 12.97 -2.27 -9.26
C ALA A 202 13.27 -3.50 -8.40
N GLN A 203 14.11 -3.34 -7.37
CA GLN A 203 14.55 -4.37 -6.47
C GLN A 203 14.83 -3.76 -5.10
N SER A 204 14.40 -4.42 -4.02
CA SER A 204 14.70 -3.98 -2.65
C SER A 204 16.21 -3.99 -2.39
N SER A 205 16.75 -2.83 -2.02
CA SER A 205 18.18 -2.66 -1.74
C SER A 205 18.57 -3.31 -0.40
N ALA A 206 19.88 -3.56 -0.21
CA ALA A 206 20.41 -4.08 1.04
C ALA A 206 20.05 -3.21 2.26
N GLU A 207 19.97 -1.87 2.09
CA GLU A 207 19.56 -0.95 3.14
C GLU A 207 18.07 -1.14 3.49
N GLN A 208 17.19 -1.25 2.48
CA GLN A 208 15.77 -1.51 2.69
C GLN A 208 15.55 -2.87 3.36
N LEU A 209 16.29 -3.91 2.96
CA LEU A 209 16.26 -5.22 3.62
C LEU A 209 16.70 -5.12 5.09
N ALA A 210 17.74 -4.34 5.39
CA ALA A 210 18.22 -4.16 6.77
C ALA A 210 17.19 -3.44 7.63
N TRP A 211 16.53 -2.39 7.12
CA TRP A 211 15.42 -1.72 7.81
C TRP A 211 14.23 -2.65 8.02
N GLY A 212 13.85 -3.42 7.02
CA GLY A 212 12.77 -4.41 7.11
C GLY A 212 13.06 -5.46 8.17
N GLN A 213 14.26 -6.02 8.16
CA GLN A 213 14.70 -7.01 9.14
C GLN A 213 14.67 -6.48 10.57
N ALA A 214 15.15 -5.23 10.80
CA ALA A 214 15.12 -4.61 12.12
C ALA A 214 13.68 -4.43 12.65
N GLN A 215 12.76 -4.05 11.78
CA GLN A 215 11.33 -3.92 12.12
C GLN A 215 10.70 -5.29 12.43
N ASN A 216 10.99 -6.31 11.63
CA ASN A 216 10.50 -7.67 11.85
C ASN A 216 11.01 -8.23 13.19
N LEU A 217 12.28 -8.01 13.52
CA LEU A 217 12.84 -8.44 14.79
C LEU A 217 12.20 -7.73 15.98
N ALA A 218 11.91 -6.43 15.87
CA ALA A 218 11.23 -5.67 16.91
C ALA A 218 9.86 -6.28 17.27
N ILE A 219 9.10 -6.71 16.26
CA ILE A 219 7.81 -7.38 16.47
C ILE A 219 8.00 -8.77 17.07
N ARG A 220 8.90 -9.58 16.50
CA ARG A 220 9.09 -10.97 16.93
C ARG A 220 9.67 -11.10 18.34
N GLN A 221 10.35 -10.07 18.85
CA GLN A 221 10.90 -10.01 20.21
C GLN A 221 9.88 -9.51 21.26
N ASP A 222 8.68 -9.03 20.85
CA ASP A 222 7.65 -8.66 21.81
C ASP A 222 7.21 -9.90 22.61
N PRO A 223 7.18 -9.85 23.97
CA PRO A 223 6.75 -10.99 24.80
C PRO A 223 5.34 -11.51 24.46
N HIS A 224 4.47 -10.64 23.95
CA HIS A 224 3.09 -11.01 23.59
C HIS A 224 2.97 -11.53 22.15
N PHE A 225 4.06 -11.52 21.34
CA PHE A 225 4.02 -12.04 19.98
C PHE A 225 3.78 -13.56 19.92
N ARG A 226 4.31 -14.32 20.87
CA ARG A 226 4.08 -15.76 21.02
C ARG A 226 4.25 -16.57 19.73
N GLY A 227 5.29 -16.23 18.94
CA GLY A 227 5.56 -16.89 17.66
C GLY A 227 4.52 -16.62 16.56
N GLY A 228 3.63 -15.64 16.76
CA GLY A 228 2.57 -15.27 15.83
C GLY A 228 1.17 -15.75 16.23
N ASP A 229 1.05 -16.52 17.31
CA ASP A 229 -0.25 -17.08 17.77
C ASP A 229 -0.73 -16.35 19.03
N TYR A 230 -1.07 -15.06 18.88
CA TYR A 230 -1.45 -14.16 19.98
C TYR A 230 -2.93 -13.72 19.97
N TYR A 231 -3.73 -14.17 19.03
CA TYR A 231 -5.10 -13.66 18.82
C TYR A 231 -6.08 -13.98 19.96
N ASP A 232 -5.72 -14.90 20.86
CA ASP A 232 -6.49 -15.26 22.06
C ASP A 232 -6.02 -14.55 23.35
N GLY A 233 -5.09 -13.57 23.22
CA GLY A 233 -4.48 -12.90 24.37
C GLY A 233 -4.05 -11.46 24.08
N PRO A 234 -3.13 -10.91 24.89
CA PRO A 234 -2.59 -9.58 24.68
C PRO A 234 -1.88 -9.46 23.32
N LEU A 235 -2.12 -8.34 22.62
CA LEU A 235 -1.50 -8.06 21.32
C LEU A 235 -0.04 -7.57 21.51
N PRO A 236 0.86 -7.84 20.56
CA PRO A 236 2.27 -7.42 20.60
C PRO A 236 2.42 -5.94 20.21
N VAL A 237 1.75 -5.04 20.93
CA VAL A 237 1.67 -3.61 20.61
C VAL A 237 3.01 -2.87 20.81
N THR A 238 3.86 -3.36 21.71
CA THR A 238 5.17 -2.74 21.98
C THR A 238 6.12 -2.99 20.81
N GLY A 239 6.21 -4.22 20.34
CA GLY A 239 7.05 -4.59 19.19
C GLY A 239 6.56 -3.93 17.91
N LEU A 240 5.25 -3.95 17.65
CA LEU A 240 4.66 -3.26 16.51
C LEU A 240 4.90 -1.75 16.57
N GLY A 241 4.77 -1.15 17.76
CA GLY A 241 5.07 0.26 18.00
C GLY A 241 6.55 0.60 17.77
N LEU A 242 7.48 -0.28 18.14
CA LEU A 242 8.91 -0.09 17.88
C LEU A 242 9.21 -0.19 16.37
N ALA A 243 8.64 -1.16 15.67
CA ALA A 243 8.74 -1.26 14.21
C ALA A 243 8.25 0.03 13.53
N ARG A 244 7.12 0.59 14.00
CA ARG A 244 6.60 1.86 13.47
C ARG A 244 7.51 3.05 13.72
N ARG A 245 8.17 3.13 14.86
CA ARG A 245 9.16 4.19 15.14
C ARG A 245 10.32 4.12 14.15
N ILE A 246 10.88 2.93 13.93
CA ILE A 246 11.94 2.69 12.95
C ILE A 246 11.48 3.16 11.56
N ALA A 247 10.29 2.74 11.12
CA ALA A 247 9.70 3.13 9.84
C ALA A 247 9.56 4.66 9.72
N HIS A 248 9.02 5.35 10.73
CA HIS A 248 8.86 6.81 10.68
C HIS A 248 10.17 7.58 10.64
N ILE A 249 11.24 7.05 11.24
CA ILE A 249 12.57 7.65 11.11
C ILE A 249 13.04 7.58 9.66
N THR A 250 12.75 6.50 8.93
CA THR A 250 13.15 6.36 7.52
C THR A 250 12.24 7.13 6.56
N TYR A 251 10.96 7.36 6.91
CA TYR A 251 10.00 8.06 6.06
C TYR A 251 10.23 9.57 6.02
N ARG A 252 10.84 10.16 7.06
CA ARG A 252 11.04 11.60 7.14
C ARG A 252 12.47 11.99 6.78
N SER A 253 12.63 13.12 6.10
CA SER A 253 13.96 13.66 5.88
C SER A 253 14.60 14.15 7.20
N ALA A 254 15.92 14.22 7.24
CA ALA A 254 16.64 14.77 8.39
C ALA A 254 16.28 16.26 8.62
N ASP A 255 16.14 17.01 7.51
CA ASP A 255 15.82 18.44 7.54
C ASP A 255 14.39 18.69 8.06
N GLU A 256 13.41 17.89 7.66
CA GLU A 256 12.05 17.99 8.21
C GLU A 256 12.03 17.73 9.72
N LEU A 257 12.68 16.63 10.16
CA LEU A 257 12.76 16.32 11.58
C LEU A 257 13.44 17.43 12.37
N HIS A 258 14.54 17.98 11.81
CA HIS A 258 15.23 19.11 12.44
C HIS A 258 14.37 20.36 12.49
N HIS A 259 13.71 20.73 11.39
CA HIS A 259 12.87 21.91 11.31
C HIS A 259 11.64 21.82 12.25
N ARG A 260 11.01 20.65 12.33
CA ARG A 260 9.80 20.46 13.15
C ARG A 260 10.09 20.36 14.64
N PHE A 261 11.16 19.70 15.03
CA PHE A 261 11.38 19.31 16.42
C PHE A 261 12.67 19.88 17.02
N GLY A 262 13.73 20.03 16.22
CA GLY A 262 15.04 20.47 16.70
C GLY A 262 15.50 19.66 17.90
N ARG A 263 15.85 20.35 18.97
CA ARG A 263 16.18 19.77 20.28
C ARG A 263 15.17 20.22 21.37
N SER A 264 13.97 20.61 20.95
CA SER A 264 12.97 21.15 21.87
C SER A 264 12.46 20.07 22.84
N PRO A 265 12.36 20.38 24.15
CA PRO A 265 11.68 19.50 25.11
C PRO A 265 10.19 19.41 24.81
N GLN A 266 9.56 18.33 25.26
CA GLN A 266 8.12 18.18 25.22
C GLN A 266 7.48 19.05 26.32
N ALA A 267 6.76 20.10 25.95
CA ALA A 267 6.22 21.07 26.88
C ALA A 267 7.28 21.57 27.87
N ASP A 268 7.02 21.50 29.18
CA ASP A 268 7.93 21.96 30.25
C ASP A 268 8.79 20.81 30.82
N GLU A 269 8.91 19.66 30.12
CA GLU A 269 9.69 18.53 30.61
C GLU A 269 11.19 18.83 30.65
N GLN A 270 11.87 18.38 31.71
CA GLN A 270 13.31 18.56 31.87
C GLN A 270 14.06 17.44 31.17
N VAL A 271 14.70 17.73 30.03
CA VAL A 271 15.43 16.74 29.21
C VAL A 271 16.83 16.43 29.72
N ILE A 272 17.35 17.23 30.68
CA ILE A 272 18.61 16.98 31.36
C ILE A 272 18.29 16.72 32.82
N ASP A 273 18.54 15.49 33.26
CA ASP A 273 18.34 15.01 34.62
C ASP A 273 19.55 14.21 35.10
N THR A 274 19.68 14.02 36.39
CA THR A 274 20.73 13.20 37.03
C THR A 274 20.53 11.72 36.75
N HIS A 275 19.31 11.27 36.47
CA HIS A 275 18.94 9.90 36.17
C HIS A 275 18.29 9.79 34.79
N ALA A 276 18.83 8.92 33.93
CA ALA A 276 18.33 8.73 32.58
C ALA A 276 16.84 8.33 32.54
N ASP A 277 16.38 7.55 33.51
CA ASP A 277 14.99 7.07 33.60
C ASP A 277 14.02 8.18 34.05
N GLY A 278 14.52 9.25 34.70
CA GLY A 278 13.72 10.38 35.17
C GLY A 278 13.75 11.58 34.23
N ARG A 279 14.54 11.55 33.14
CA ARG A 279 14.59 12.66 32.20
C ARG A 279 13.27 12.85 31.47
N GLY A 280 12.96 14.10 31.13
CA GLY A 280 11.87 14.42 30.21
C GLY A 280 12.18 14.01 28.77
N ARG A 281 11.19 14.16 27.90
CA ARG A 281 11.24 13.76 26.49
C ARG A 281 11.54 14.95 25.60
N TYR A 282 12.19 14.69 24.47
CA TYR A 282 12.19 15.62 23.35
C TYR A 282 10.87 15.52 22.55
N GLN A 283 10.46 16.58 21.88
CA GLN A 283 9.24 16.58 21.04
C GLN A 283 9.25 15.47 19.97
N VAL A 284 10.40 15.14 19.40
CA VAL A 284 10.53 14.05 18.44
C VAL A 284 10.23 12.69 19.06
N GLU A 285 10.53 12.47 20.34
CA GLU A 285 10.18 11.22 21.05
C GLU A 285 8.66 11.11 21.18
N SER A 286 7.99 12.18 21.58
CA SER A 286 6.52 12.22 21.67
C SER A 286 5.83 12.05 20.31
N TYR A 287 6.43 12.59 19.24
CA TYR A 287 5.96 12.34 17.89
C TYR A 287 6.03 10.85 17.52
N LEU A 288 7.16 10.19 17.79
CA LEU A 288 7.33 8.76 17.52
C LEU A 288 6.39 7.92 18.38
N ASP A 289 6.15 8.29 19.65
CA ASP A 289 5.18 7.62 20.53
C ASP A 289 3.76 7.70 19.96
N HIS A 290 3.36 8.88 19.49
CA HIS A 290 2.07 9.08 18.85
C HIS A 290 1.90 8.18 17.60
N GLN A 291 2.91 8.16 16.73
CA GLN A 291 2.86 7.34 15.51
C GLN A 291 2.83 5.85 15.81
N ALA A 292 3.57 5.41 16.82
CA ALA A 292 3.57 4.03 17.28
C ALA A 292 2.19 3.62 17.80
N SER A 293 1.59 4.42 18.70
CA SER A 293 0.26 4.16 19.26
C SER A 293 -0.83 4.16 18.20
N LYS A 294 -0.75 5.09 17.22
CA LYS A 294 -1.69 5.16 16.11
C LYS A 294 -1.68 3.89 15.25
N LEU A 295 -0.49 3.35 14.94
CA LEU A 295 -0.41 2.10 14.18
C LEU A 295 -0.87 0.90 15.00
N ALA A 296 -0.41 0.76 16.25
CA ALA A 296 -0.77 -0.36 17.12
C ALA A 296 -2.28 -0.45 17.38
N GLY A 297 -3.00 0.66 17.29
CA GLY A 297 -4.46 0.71 17.42
C GLY A 297 -5.24 0.29 16.16
N ARG A 298 -4.58 0.10 14.99
CA ARG A 298 -5.27 -0.16 13.72
C ARG A 298 -4.67 -1.26 12.86
N PHE A 299 -3.47 -1.73 13.15
CA PHE A 299 -2.77 -2.70 12.31
C PHE A 299 -2.45 -3.98 13.08
N ASP A 300 -2.49 -5.11 12.40
CA ASP A 300 -2.14 -6.41 12.96
C ASP A 300 -0.64 -6.68 12.81
N ALA A 301 -0.01 -7.24 13.85
CA ALA A 301 1.44 -7.44 13.88
C ALA A 301 1.91 -8.54 12.90
N ASN A 302 1.17 -9.64 12.76
CA ASN A 302 1.49 -10.65 11.75
C ASN A 302 1.28 -10.11 10.34
N SER A 303 0.25 -9.32 10.12
CA SER A 303 0.04 -8.66 8.82
C SER A 303 1.16 -7.65 8.52
N TYR A 304 1.70 -6.97 9.54
CA TYR A 304 2.88 -6.13 9.34
C TYR A 304 4.08 -6.97 8.88
N LEU A 305 4.34 -8.08 9.54
CA LEU A 305 5.41 -9.02 9.13
C LEU A 305 5.18 -9.52 7.70
N ALA A 306 3.96 -9.98 7.39
CA ALA A 306 3.63 -10.52 6.07
C ALA A 306 3.89 -9.49 4.96
N VAL A 307 3.33 -8.27 5.06
CA VAL A 307 3.50 -7.26 4.02
C VAL A 307 4.91 -6.69 3.96
N ASN A 308 5.65 -6.67 5.10
CA ASN A 308 7.05 -6.27 5.11
C ASN A 308 7.95 -7.32 4.44
N GLU A 309 7.73 -8.60 4.70
CA GLU A 309 8.42 -9.71 4.00
C GLU A 309 8.08 -9.72 2.50
N THR A 310 6.82 -9.43 2.13
CA THR A 310 6.41 -9.23 0.73
C THR A 310 7.28 -8.15 0.07
N LEU A 311 7.42 -6.99 0.71
CA LEU A 311 8.22 -5.88 0.18
C LEU A 311 9.73 -6.21 0.16
N MET A 312 10.26 -6.85 1.21
CA MET A 312 11.65 -7.30 1.26
C MET A 312 11.96 -8.30 0.14
N SER A 313 11.00 -9.14 -0.27
CA SER A 313 11.16 -10.09 -1.37
C SER A 313 11.09 -9.46 -2.76
N HIS A 314 10.81 -8.15 -2.87
CA HIS A 314 10.61 -7.49 -4.15
C HIS A 314 11.89 -7.48 -5.00
N ASP A 315 11.79 -8.08 -6.16
CA ASP A 315 12.76 -8.08 -7.25
C ASP A 315 12.00 -8.39 -8.54
N VAL A 316 11.76 -7.37 -9.35
CA VAL A 316 11.00 -7.54 -10.59
C VAL A 316 11.73 -8.41 -11.60
N ALA A 317 13.05 -8.50 -11.51
CA ALA A 317 13.87 -9.33 -12.41
C ALA A 317 14.00 -10.79 -11.94
N ARG A 318 13.53 -11.13 -10.71
CA ARG A 318 13.66 -12.50 -10.19
C ARG A 318 13.04 -13.53 -11.14
N GLY A 319 13.88 -14.44 -11.64
CA GLY A 319 13.48 -15.50 -12.59
C GLY A 319 13.20 -15.01 -14.02
N ARG A 320 13.57 -13.74 -14.35
CA ARG A 320 13.31 -13.14 -15.66
C ARG A 320 14.58 -12.65 -16.37
N GLY A 321 15.78 -12.97 -15.86
CA GLY A 321 17.06 -12.53 -16.40
C GLY A 321 17.56 -11.22 -15.80
N THR A 322 18.11 -10.34 -16.63
CA THR A 322 18.54 -9.00 -16.19
C THR A 322 17.32 -8.08 -15.96
N LEU A 323 17.54 -6.92 -15.35
CA LEU A 323 16.47 -5.92 -15.18
C LEU A 323 15.91 -5.46 -16.54
N GLU A 324 16.78 -5.20 -17.50
CA GLU A 324 16.41 -4.80 -18.85
C GLU A 324 15.61 -5.90 -19.58
N GLU A 325 16.02 -7.16 -19.44
CA GLU A 325 15.28 -8.30 -20.00
C GLU A 325 13.89 -8.41 -19.37
N ALA A 326 13.78 -8.30 -18.05
CA ALA A 326 12.50 -8.34 -17.35
C ALA A 326 11.56 -7.21 -17.77
N LEU A 327 12.08 -6.00 -17.97
CA LEU A 327 11.30 -4.83 -18.35
C LEU A 327 10.99 -4.77 -19.86
N SER A 328 11.74 -5.48 -20.70
CA SER A 328 11.58 -5.44 -22.16
C SER A 328 10.21 -5.94 -22.66
N VAL A 329 9.49 -6.70 -21.84
CA VAL A 329 8.13 -7.20 -22.16
C VAL A 329 7.07 -6.10 -22.07
N THR A 330 7.38 -4.96 -21.48
CA THR A 330 6.42 -3.89 -21.24
C THR A 330 6.28 -2.97 -22.45
N SER A 331 5.04 -2.55 -22.74
CA SER A 331 4.72 -1.62 -23.83
C SER A 331 3.88 -0.41 -23.39
N CYS A 332 3.66 -0.27 -22.09
CA CYS A 332 2.84 0.80 -21.53
C CYS A 332 3.55 2.16 -21.51
N GLU A 333 2.76 3.23 -21.36
CA GLU A 333 3.29 4.56 -21.07
C GLU A 333 3.81 4.62 -19.63
N TRP A 334 4.94 5.29 -19.38
CA TRP A 334 5.58 5.31 -18.07
C TRP A 334 5.60 6.70 -17.44
N LEU A 335 5.31 6.74 -16.14
CA LEU A 335 5.72 7.81 -15.24
C LEU A 335 6.58 7.21 -14.12
N VAL A 336 7.85 7.60 -14.07
CA VAL A 336 8.75 7.26 -12.95
C VAL A 336 9.05 8.55 -12.21
N ALA A 337 8.74 8.62 -10.92
CA ALA A 337 8.96 9.82 -10.10
C ALA A 337 9.63 9.46 -8.76
N ALA A 338 10.58 10.30 -8.34
CA ALA A 338 11.23 10.20 -7.03
C ALA A 338 11.00 11.49 -6.24
N VAL A 339 11.02 11.40 -4.92
CA VAL A 339 11.07 12.56 -4.03
C VAL A 339 12.52 12.94 -3.78
N ASP A 340 12.88 14.21 -3.95
CA ASP A 340 14.28 14.66 -3.88
C ASP A 340 14.93 14.48 -2.50
N SER A 341 14.16 14.55 -1.43
CA SER A 341 14.63 14.37 -0.06
C SER A 341 14.41 12.95 0.51
N ASP A 342 13.97 12.00 -0.34
CA ASP A 342 13.73 10.60 0.09
C ASP A 342 15.06 9.92 0.44
N ARG A 343 15.11 9.36 1.65
CA ARG A 343 16.27 8.61 2.17
C ARG A 343 16.00 7.12 2.33
N LEU A 344 14.77 6.67 2.10
CA LEU A 344 14.38 5.26 2.11
C LEU A 344 14.42 4.67 0.70
N TYR A 345 13.85 5.39 -0.27
CA TYR A 345 13.93 5.08 -1.70
C TYR A 345 14.68 6.23 -2.38
N LEU A 346 15.99 6.08 -2.44
CA LEU A 346 16.86 7.13 -2.96
C LEU A 346 16.53 7.44 -4.43
N PRO A 347 16.57 8.71 -4.86
CA PRO A 347 16.29 9.07 -6.26
C PRO A 347 17.06 8.25 -7.29
N ARG A 348 18.29 7.81 -6.96
CA ARG A 348 19.12 6.95 -7.83
C ARG A 348 18.44 5.60 -8.17
N GLU A 349 17.59 5.06 -7.29
CA GLU A 349 16.89 3.79 -7.54
C GLU A 349 15.82 3.97 -8.61
N SER A 350 15.14 5.11 -8.62
CA SER A 350 14.24 5.50 -9.71
C SER A 350 15.00 5.85 -11.00
N ASP A 351 16.24 6.37 -10.92
CA ASP A 351 17.09 6.58 -12.10
C ASP A 351 17.49 5.24 -12.73
N ILE A 352 17.85 4.23 -11.92
CA ILE A 352 18.14 2.86 -12.38
C ILE A 352 16.92 2.26 -13.08
N LEU A 353 15.74 2.37 -12.48
CA LEU A 353 14.50 1.88 -13.08
C LEU A 353 14.22 2.58 -14.42
N ALA A 354 14.26 3.90 -14.45
CA ALA A 354 13.99 4.67 -15.67
C ALA A 354 14.96 4.35 -16.82
N ALA A 355 16.24 4.12 -16.50
CA ALA A 355 17.27 3.77 -17.48
C ALA A 355 17.10 2.36 -18.05
N ALA A 356 16.51 1.42 -17.28
CA ALA A 356 16.30 0.04 -17.71
C ALA A 356 14.98 -0.17 -18.47
N LEU A 357 14.06 0.80 -18.42
CA LEU A 357 12.78 0.72 -19.13
C LEU A 357 12.97 0.87 -20.64
N PRO A 358 12.14 0.20 -21.47
CA PRO A 358 12.22 0.33 -22.92
C PRO A 358 11.84 1.77 -23.36
N GLY A 359 12.61 2.31 -24.33
CA GLY A 359 12.42 3.67 -24.86
C GLY A 359 13.13 4.74 -24.03
N GLU A 360 12.75 6.00 -24.26
CA GLU A 360 13.31 7.15 -23.56
C GLU A 360 12.42 7.54 -22.36
N VAL A 361 12.56 6.83 -21.25
CA VAL A 361 11.85 7.15 -20.00
C VAL A 361 12.75 8.02 -19.12
N ARG A 362 12.25 9.19 -18.72
CA ARG A 362 12.95 10.10 -17.81
C ARG A 362 12.32 10.03 -16.41
N ARG A 363 13.16 9.99 -15.38
CA ARG A 363 12.69 10.19 -14.02
C ARG A 363 12.27 11.64 -13.79
N HIS A 364 11.08 11.80 -13.22
CA HIS A 364 10.59 13.08 -12.71
C HIS A 364 10.95 13.25 -11.22
N THR A 365 10.97 14.50 -10.76
CA THR A 365 11.25 14.82 -9.37
C THR A 365 10.03 15.46 -8.73
N LEU A 366 9.62 14.94 -7.59
CA LEU A 366 8.73 15.61 -6.65
C LEU A 366 9.62 16.33 -5.63
N THR A 367 9.51 17.65 -5.58
CA THR A 367 10.26 18.46 -4.60
C THR A 367 9.47 18.54 -3.31
N SER A 368 10.01 17.97 -2.25
CA SER A 368 9.39 17.96 -0.94
C SER A 368 10.44 17.88 0.17
N PRO A 369 10.30 18.65 1.27
CA PRO A 369 11.16 18.48 2.42
C PRO A 369 10.81 17.23 3.25
N SER A 370 9.68 16.57 2.97
CA SER A 370 9.07 15.55 3.85
C SER A 370 9.67 14.15 3.72
N GLY A 371 10.74 13.98 2.93
CA GLY A 371 11.34 12.67 2.72
C GLY A 371 10.42 11.76 1.90
N HIS A 372 10.42 10.48 2.24
CA HIS A 372 9.63 9.46 1.54
C HIS A 372 8.13 9.80 1.49
N ASP A 373 7.56 10.33 2.57
CA ASP A 373 6.13 10.70 2.60
C ASP A 373 5.77 11.84 1.60
N GLY A 374 6.75 12.46 0.96
CA GLY A 374 6.53 13.48 -0.09
C GLY A 374 5.61 13.00 -1.21
N PHE A 375 5.63 11.69 -1.57
CA PHE A 375 4.72 11.18 -2.59
C PHE A 375 3.24 11.25 -2.18
N LEU A 376 2.93 11.22 -0.89
CA LEU A 376 1.58 11.39 -0.35
C LEU A 376 1.20 12.88 -0.21
N ILE A 377 2.17 13.71 0.14
CA ILE A 377 1.96 15.12 0.50
C ILE A 377 1.88 15.99 -0.74
N GLU A 378 2.72 15.71 -1.74
CA GLU A 378 2.84 16.51 -2.96
C GLU A 378 1.84 16.11 -4.07
N ALA A 379 0.60 15.82 -3.67
CA ALA A 379 -0.47 15.45 -4.60
C ALA A 379 -0.64 16.44 -5.79
N PRO A 380 -0.52 17.77 -5.63
CA PRO A 380 -0.61 18.71 -6.75
C PRO A 380 0.52 18.55 -7.77
N GLN A 381 1.78 18.32 -7.31
CA GLN A 381 2.92 18.10 -8.20
C GLN A 381 2.77 16.77 -8.95
N LEU A 382 2.43 15.70 -8.24
CA LEU A 382 2.20 14.39 -8.84
C LEU A 382 1.03 14.43 -9.83
N GLY A 383 -0.06 15.07 -9.46
CA GLY A 383 -1.24 15.25 -10.33
C GLY A 383 -0.91 15.95 -11.64
N LYS A 384 -0.11 17.01 -11.60
CA LYS A 384 0.37 17.69 -12.80
C LYS A 384 1.19 16.73 -13.69
N LEU A 385 2.13 15.99 -13.11
CA LEU A 385 2.94 15.01 -13.86
C LEU A 385 2.07 13.93 -14.50
N LEU A 386 1.07 13.40 -13.80
CA LEU A 386 0.15 12.40 -14.36
C LEU A 386 -0.59 12.92 -15.58
N VAL A 387 -1.14 14.13 -15.50
CA VAL A 387 -1.89 14.74 -16.62
C VAL A 387 -0.96 15.06 -17.79
N GLU A 388 0.26 15.50 -17.56
CA GLU A 388 1.23 15.83 -18.60
C GLU A 388 1.90 14.60 -19.25
N THR A 389 1.83 13.42 -18.61
CA THR A 389 2.51 12.19 -19.09
C THR A 389 1.51 11.10 -19.45
N VAL A 390 0.99 10.38 -18.48
CA VAL A 390 0.25 9.12 -18.65
C VAL A 390 -1.28 9.27 -18.72
N LEU A 391 -1.84 10.43 -18.35
CA LEU A 391 -3.28 10.72 -18.44
C LEU A 391 -3.60 11.79 -19.50
N ARG A 392 -2.66 12.06 -20.41
CA ARG A 392 -2.87 13.02 -21.52
C ARG A 392 -4.12 12.65 -22.33
N GLU A 393 -4.89 13.65 -22.70
CA GLU A 393 -5.91 13.52 -23.74
C GLU A 393 -5.20 13.31 -25.07
N ARG A 394 -5.56 12.27 -25.79
CA ARG A 394 -5.12 12.02 -27.17
C ARG A 394 -6.12 12.58 -28.16
#